data_6d8d13865a2b60b16d02a6e29a3667ca
#
_entry.id   6d8d13865a2b60b16d02a6e29a3667ca
#
_cell.length_a   1.000
_cell.length_b   1.000
_cell.length_c   1.000
_cell.angle_alpha   90.00
_cell.angle_beta   90.00
_cell.angle_gamma   90.00
#
_symmetry.space_group_name_H-M   'P 1'
#
loop_
_entity.id
_entity.type
_entity.pdbx_description
1 polymer ?
#
loop_
_entity_poly.entity_id
_entity_poly.type
_entity_poly.pdbx_seq_one_letter_code
_entity_poly.pdbx_strand_id
1 'polypeptide(L)'
;MKRLAMLFLALASLPATALAQSAHPQAPPYCFDLSRVVDLAVTKERFASIAGRPRPGDFRDTKLVLAGWKDCSLYGAATYTCDSAEMDTAEQADEARRDLLDDVKSCLGAGWAEVAERSSPSYVVLQNAARPVSITLSTDQTDSKRHVVRLTVFVRRN
;
A
#
# COMPACT_ATOMS: atom_id res chain seq x y z
N MET A 1 -73.66 -23.71 -35.29
CA MET A 1 -72.83 -24.18 -34.21
C MET A 1 -71.42 -23.84 -34.57
N LYS A 2 -70.87 -22.68 -34.03
CA LYS A 2 -69.51 -22.20 -34.30
C LYS A 2 -68.66 -22.54 -33.13
N ARG A 3 -67.60 -23.35 -33.33
CA ARG A 3 -66.61 -23.70 -32.32
C ARG A 3 -65.50 -22.63 -32.34
N LEU A 4 -65.37 -21.88 -31.26
CA LEU A 4 -64.24 -20.95 -31.00
C LEU A 4 -63.04 -21.75 -30.48
N ALA A 5 -61.93 -21.73 -31.20
CA ALA A 5 -60.65 -22.26 -30.73
C ALA A 5 -59.91 -21.14 -30.01
N MET A 6 -59.70 -21.31 -28.69
CA MET A 6 -58.82 -20.43 -27.91
C MET A 6 -57.38 -20.86 -28.08
N LEU A 7 -56.56 -19.94 -28.61
CA LEU A 7 -55.11 -20.09 -28.70
C LEU A 7 -54.51 -19.57 -27.39
N PHE A 8 -53.90 -20.45 -26.57
CA PHE A 8 -53.12 -20.06 -25.43
C PHE A 8 -51.68 -19.73 -25.88
N LEU A 9 -51.31 -18.46 -25.81
CA LEU A 9 -49.89 -18.03 -25.93
C LEU A 9 -49.20 -18.29 -24.58
N ALA A 10 -48.29 -19.24 -24.53
CA ALA A 10 -47.40 -19.43 -23.40
C ALA A 10 -46.22 -18.47 -23.54
N LEU A 11 -46.16 -17.45 -22.68
CA LEU A 11 -44.97 -16.61 -22.52
C LEU A 11 -43.93 -17.41 -21.75
N ALA A 12 -42.85 -17.81 -22.41
CA ALA A 12 -41.67 -18.37 -21.79
C ALA A 12 -40.85 -17.23 -21.16
N SER A 13 -40.88 -17.10 -19.83
CA SER A 13 -40.00 -16.23 -19.06
C SER A 13 -38.61 -16.86 -18.95
N LEU A 14 -37.65 -16.28 -19.66
CA LEU A 14 -36.21 -16.63 -19.53
C LEU A 14 -35.68 -16.08 -18.21
N PRO A 15 -35.02 -16.89 -17.36
CA PRO A 15 -34.35 -16.36 -16.19
C PRO A 15 -33.11 -15.57 -16.63
N ALA A 16 -33.06 -14.28 -16.29
CA ALA A 16 -31.89 -13.46 -16.46
C ALA A 16 -30.82 -13.94 -15.43
N THR A 17 -29.88 -14.75 -15.89
CA THR A 17 -28.66 -15.07 -15.10
C THR A 17 -27.85 -13.77 -14.98
N ALA A 18 -27.96 -13.10 -13.85
CA ALA A 18 -27.07 -12.03 -13.47
C ALA A 18 -25.65 -12.61 -13.32
N LEU A 19 -24.79 -12.34 -14.29
CA LEU A 19 -23.35 -12.57 -14.17
C LEU A 19 -22.85 -11.66 -13.04
N ALA A 20 -22.66 -12.22 -11.84
CA ALA A 20 -21.94 -11.56 -10.78
C ALA A 20 -20.50 -11.34 -11.29
N GLN A 21 -20.22 -10.12 -11.76
CA GLN A 21 -18.86 -9.69 -12.04
C GLN A 21 -18.12 -9.70 -10.70
N SER A 22 -17.25 -10.67 -10.52
CA SER A 22 -16.29 -10.69 -9.42
C SER A 22 -15.44 -9.42 -9.56
N ALA A 23 -15.73 -8.40 -8.76
CA ALA A 23 -14.88 -7.23 -8.65
C ALA A 23 -13.51 -7.74 -8.15
N HIS A 24 -12.55 -7.88 -9.07
CA HIS A 24 -11.17 -8.06 -8.65
C HIS A 24 -10.80 -6.85 -7.78
N PRO A 25 -10.27 -7.06 -6.57
CA PRO A 25 -9.81 -5.94 -5.76
C PRO A 25 -8.81 -5.15 -6.59
N GLN A 26 -9.15 -3.90 -6.87
CA GLN A 26 -8.29 -3.02 -7.65
C GLN A 26 -7.04 -2.75 -6.81
N ALA A 27 -5.86 -2.97 -7.41
CA ALA A 27 -4.60 -2.70 -6.72
C ALA A 27 -4.57 -1.25 -6.18
N PRO A 28 -4.03 -1.02 -4.98
CA PRO A 28 -3.89 0.31 -4.42
C PRO A 28 -3.19 1.28 -5.39
N PRO A 29 -3.62 2.54 -5.48
CA PRO A 29 -3.12 3.48 -6.48
C PRO A 29 -1.62 3.78 -6.35
N TYR A 30 -1.03 3.55 -5.18
CA TYR A 30 0.39 3.77 -4.92
C TYR A 30 1.29 2.58 -5.28
N CYS A 31 0.76 1.42 -5.70
CA CYS A 31 1.56 0.22 -5.96
C CYS A 31 2.69 0.45 -6.98
N PHE A 32 2.39 1.17 -8.07
CA PHE A 32 3.40 1.47 -9.09
C PHE A 32 4.55 2.31 -8.51
N ASP A 33 4.21 3.35 -7.75
CA ASP A 33 5.21 4.23 -7.16
C ASP A 33 5.99 3.55 -6.03
N LEU A 34 5.36 2.70 -5.22
CA LEU A 34 6.04 1.90 -4.22
C LEU A 34 7.07 0.94 -4.85
N SER A 35 6.70 0.25 -5.93
CA SER A 35 7.62 -0.60 -6.67
C SER A 35 8.81 0.20 -7.19
N ARG A 36 8.57 1.40 -7.72
CA ARG A 36 9.61 2.32 -8.19
C ARG A 36 10.54 2.76 -7.06
N VAL A 37 10.02 3.08 -5.87
CA VAL A 37 10.83 3.39 -4.68
C VAL A 37 11.73 2.22 -4.32
N VAL A 38 11.21 0.99 -4.31
CA VAL A 38 11.97 -0.23 -4.04
C VAL A 38 13.06 -0.46 -5.09
N ASP A 39 12.78 -0.20 -6.36
CA ASP A 39 13.76 -0.35 -7.46
C ASP A 39 14.87 0.71 -7.33
N LEU A 40 14.52 1.96 -7.01
CA LEU A 40 15.52 3.01 -6.76
C LEU A 40 16.44 2.68 -5.59
N ALA A 41 15.91 2.06 -4.53
CA ALA A 41 16.70 1.70 -3.33
C ALA A 41 17.90 0.79 -3.65
N VAL A 42 17.82 -0.04 -4.69
CA VAL A 42 18.90 -0.97 -5.08
C VAL A 42 19.86 -0.40 -6.13
N THR A 43 19.59 0.76 -6.67
CA THR A 43 20.52 1.42 -7.61
C THR A 43 21.73 2.01 -6.87
N LYS A 44 22.80 2.32 -7.60
CA LYS A 44 23.99 2.96 -7.05
C LYS A 44 23.68 4.36 -6.51
N GLU A 45 22.87 5.10 -7.25
CA GLU A 45 22.45 6.47 -6.92
C GLU A 45 21.30 6.48 -5.90
N ARG A 46 20.67 5.33 -5.66
CA ARG A 46 19.54 5.18 -4.73
C ARG A 46 18.45 6.21 -5.01
N PHE A 47 18.11 7.00 -4.02
CA PHE A 47 17.03 8.00 -4.09
C PHE A 47 17.46 9.36 -4.65
N ALA A 48 18.69 9.52 -5.16
CA ALA A 48 19.18 10.81 -5.62
C ALA A 48 18.31 11.44 -6.72
N SER A 49 17.77 10.63 -7.62
CA SER A 49 16.92 11.10 -8.73
C SER A 49 15.58 11.69 -8.28
N ILE A 50 15.08 11.27 -7.13
CA ILE A 50 13.82 11.75 -6.54
C ILE A 50 14.03 12.73 -5.40
N ALA A 51 15.28 13.06 -5.05
CA ALA A 51 15.58 14.01 -3.99
C ALA A 51 15.12 15.42 -4.36
N GLY A 52 14.45 16.07 -3.41
CA GLY A 52 14.00 17.45 -3.47
C GLY A 52 14.87 18.38 -2.63
N ARG A 53 14.24 19.44 -2.09
CA ARG A 53 14.91 20.44 -1.26
C ARG A 53 15.39 19.85 0.06
N PRO A 54 16.53 20.32 0.57
CA PRO A 54 16.94 20.00 1.93
C PRO A 54 15.91 20.48 2.98
N ARG A 55 15.74 19.70 4.04
CA ARG A 55 15.02 20.03 5.27
C ARG A 55 16.01 20.06 6.44
N PRO A 56 15.63 20.58 7.61
CA PRO A 56 16.46 20.51 8.81
C PRO A 56 16.90 19.07 9.13
N GLY A 57 18.11 18.91 9.63
CA GLY A 57 18.73 17.60 9.80
C GLY A 57 19.14 16.98 8.45
N ASP A 58 19.23 15.68 8.40
CA ASP A 58 19.58 14.92 7.17
C ASP A 58 18.35 14.62 6.29
N PHE A 59 17.24 15.33 6.49
CA PHE A 59 16.01 15.13 5.71
C PHE A 59 16.03 15.94 4.41
N ARG A 60 15.28 15.43 3.43
CA ARG A 60 14.99 16.10 2.16
C ARG A 60 13.54 15.88 1.76
N ASP A 61 12.97 16.83 1.04
CA ASP A 61 11.73 16.58 0.30
C ASP A 61 11.97 15.45 -0.70
N THR A 62 10.91 14.75 -1.09
CA THR A 62 10.94 13.84 -2.24
C THR A 62 10.02 14.35 -3.34
N LYS A 63 10.43 14.12 -4.61
CA LYS A 63 9.61 14.38 -5.79
C LYS A 63 8.63 13.25 -6.09
N LEU A 64 8.79 12.10 -5.42
CA LEU A 64 7.93 10.93 -5.57
C LEU A 64 7.14 10.76 -4.28
N VAL A 65 5.84 11.02 -4.34
CA VAL A 65 4.91 10.88 -3.22
C VAL A 65 3.95 9.74 -3.55
N LEU A 66 3.82 8.79 -2.65
CA LEU A 66 2.88 7.67 -2.81
C LEU A 66 1.45 8.20 -2.76
N ALA A 67 0.61 7.81 -3.72
CA ALA A 67 -0.78 8.24 -3.77
C ALA A 67 -1.54 7.85 -2.49
N GLY A 68 -2.22 8.81 -1.87
CA GLY A 68 -2.94 8.63 -0.60
C GLY A 68 -2.08 8.75 0.66
N TRP A 69 -0.74 8.80 0.53
CA TRP A 69 0.18 9.05 1.64
C TRP A 69 0.44 10.55 1.79
N LYS A 70 0.90 10.93 2.98
CA LYS A 70 1.25 12.31 3.33
C LYS A 70 2.75 12.38 3.61
N ASP A 71 3.25 13.57 3.80
CA ASP A 71 4.61 13.89 4.26
C ASP A 71 5.71 12.87 3.89
N CYS A 72 5.83 12.58 2.59
CA CYS A 72 6.91 11.72 2.12
C CYS A 72 8.24 12.48 2.11
N SER A 73 9.30 11.84 2.56
CA SER A 73 10.63 12.43 2.67
C SER A 73 11.74 11.39 2.50
N LEU A 74 12.96 11.88 2.33
CA LEU A 74 14.18 11.08 2.33
C LEU A 74 14.99 11.41 3.59
N TYR A 75 15.58 10.39 4.21
CA TYR A 75 16.55 10.57 5.29
C TYR A 75 17.91 10.02 4.84
N GLY A 76 18.91 10.89 4.84
CA GLY A 76 20.21 10.58 4.23
C GLY A 76 20.07 10.17 2.75
N ALA A 77 20.91 9.25 2.31
CA ALA A 77 20.90 8.74 0.93
C ALA A 77 20.24 7.36 0.79
N ALA A 78 19.73 6.78 1.88
CA ALA A 78 19.38 5.35 1.91
C ALA A 78 17.99 5.04 2.46
N THR A 79 17.22 6.03 2.87
CA THR A 79 15.91 5.84 3.49
C THR A 79 14.88 6.73 2.82
N TYR A 80 13.77 6.13 2.42
CA TYR A 80 12.55 6.79 1.96
C TYR A 80 11.46 6.52 2.98
N THR A 81 10.71 7.53 3.37
CA THR A 81 9.62 7.39 4.35
C THR A 81 8.40 8.20 3.94
N CYS A 82 7.21 7.67 4.23
CA CYS A 82 5.93 8.36 4.08
C CYS A 82 5.04 8.10 5.30
N ASP A 83 4.32 9.11 5.72
CA ASP A 83 3.30 9.00 6.74
C ASP A 83 1.90 8.91 6.12
N SER A 84 1.00 8.15 6.72
CA SER A 84 -0.43 8.13 6.38
C SER A 84 -1.13 9.44 6.79
N ALA A 85 -2.43 9.53 6.55
CA ALA A 85 -3.24 10.55 7.22
C ALA A 85 -3.18 10.38 8.74
N GLU A 86 -3.28 11.49 9.46
CA GLU A 86 -3.33 11.49 10.94
C GLU A 86 -4.64 10.88 11.45
N MET A 87 -4.55 10.15 12.56
CA MET A 87 -5.64 9.48 13.27
C MET A 87 -5.70 9.94 14.72
N ASP A 88 -6.87 9.85 15.34
CA ASP A 88 -7.10 10.34 16.71
C ASP A 88 -6.54 9.39 17.76
N THR A 89 -6.55 8.08 17.49
CA THR A 89 -6.17 7.06 18.46
C THR A 89 -5.14 6.07 17.95
N ALA A 90 -4.41 5.44 18.86
CA ALA A 90 -3.45 4.39 18.54
C ALA A 90 -4.14 3.15 17.92
N GLU A 91 -5.35 2.82 18.39
CA GLU A 91 -6.12 1.69 17.89
C GLU A 91 -6.49 1.87 16.41
N GLN A 92 -6.88 3.10 16.01
CA GLN A 92 -7.15 3.42 14.61
C GLN A 92 -5.89 3.27 13.75
N ALA A 93 -4.74 3.72 14.27
CA ALA A 93 -3.47 3.58 13.56
C ALA A 93 -3.03 2.11 13.44
N ASP A 94 -3.25 1.29 14.46
CA ASP A 94 -2.94 -0.13 14.42
C ASP A 94 -3.86 -0.92 13.47
N GLU A 95 -5.14 -0.54 13.36
CA GLU A 95 -6.05 -1.10 12.37
C GLU A 95 -5.61 -0.71 10.95
N ALA A 96 -5.40 0.58 10.70
CA ALA A 96 -4.92 1.08 9.42
C ALA A 96 -3.58 0.45 9.01
N ARG A 97 -2.65 0.20 9.96
CA ARG A 97 -1.38 -0.47 9.68
C ARG A 97 -1.58 -1.90 9.20
N ARG A 98 -2.55 -2.65 9.77
CA ARG A 98 -2.86 -4.02 9.31
C ARG A 98 -3.38 -4.01 7.88
N ASP A 99 -4.32 -3.13 7.57
CA ASP A 99 -4.88 -2.99 6.23
C ASP A 99 -3.80 -2.58 5.22
N LEU A 100 -2.98 -1.59 5.57
CA LEU A 100 -1.86 -1.15 4.74
C LEU A 100 -0.79 -2.23 4.56
N LEU A 101 -0.60 -3.12 5.54
CA LEU A 101 0.32 -4.25 5.41
C LEU A 101 -0.12 -5.22 4.31
N ASP A 102 -1.39 -5.55 4.26
CA ASP A 102 -1.94 -6.44 3.23
C ASP A 102 -1.87 -5.78 1.85
N ASP A 103 -2.19 -4.50 1.76
CA ASP A 103 -2.05 -3.70 0.55
C ASP A 103 -0.60 -3.66 0.06
N VAL A 104 0.36 -3.35 0.93
CA VAL A 104 1.79 -3.30 0.60
C VAL A 104 2.29 -4.67 0.14
N LYS A 105 1.91 -5.75 0.81
CA LYS A 105 2.24 -7.11 0.36
C LYS A 105 1.68 -7.40 -1.03
N SER A 106 0.44 -6.98 -1.29
CA SER A 106 -0.19 -7.13 -2.61
C SER A 106 0.56 -6.35 -3.70
N CYS A 107 0.97 -5.11 -3.42
CA CYS A 107 1.76 -4.28 -4.34
C CYS A 107 3.12 -4.89 -4.68
N LEU A 108 3.77 -5.48 -3.70
CA LEU A 108 5.15 -6.00 -3.83
C LEU A 108 5.20 -7.38 -4.47
N GLY A 109 4.10 -8.14 -4.41
CA GLY A 109 4.00 -9.49 -4.96
C GLY A 109 4.77 -10.55 -4.18
N ALA A 110 4.91 -11.73 -4.80
CA ALA A 110 5.59 -12.87 -4.21
C ALA A 110 7.08 -12.60 -3.92
N GLY A 111 7.60 -13.18 -2.85
CA GLY A 111 9.00 -13.05 -2.45
C GLY A 111 9.25 -12.03 -1.33
N TRP A 112 8.25 -11.24 -0.96
CA TRP A 112 8.30 -10.41 0.24
C TRP A 112 7.64 -11.14 1.41
N ALA A 113 8.38 -11.29 2.50
CA ALA A 113 7.92 -11.97 3.70
C ALA A 113 8.12 -11.10 4.93
N GLU A 114 7.25 -11.29 5.91
CA GLU A 114 7.40 -10.69 7.23
C GLU A 114 8.54 -11.39 7.99
N VAL A 115 9.39 -10.59 8.63
CA VAL A 115 10.48 -11.06 9.48
C VAL A 115 9.98 -11.04 10.92
N ALA A 116 9.46 -12.17 11.40
CA ALA A 116 8.77 -12.28 12.70
C ALA A 116 9.67 -11.83 13.87
N GLU A 117 10.96 -12.19 13.84
CA GLU A 117 11.92 -11.84 14.90
C GLU A 117 12.20 -10.34 14.99
N ARG A 118 11.80 -9.58 13.96
CA ARG A 118 11.99 -8.12 13.86
C ARG A 118 10.69 -7.36 13.85
N SER A 119 9.57 -8.05 13.95
CA SER A 119 8.22 -7.48 13.98
C SER A 119 7.67 -7.46 15.41
N SER A 120 6.74 -6.55 15.67
CA SER A 120 5.98 -6.41 16.91
C SER A 120 4.55 -5.97 16.59
N PRO A 121 3.64 -5.90 17.55
CA PRO A 121 2.26 -5.44 17.30
C PRO A 121 2.17 -4.05 16.65
N SER A 122 3.11 -3.13 16.91
CA SER A 122 3.14 -1.78 16.35
C SER A 122 4.16 -1.57 15.22
N TYR A 123 4.90 -2.63 14.84
CA TYR A 123 5.99 -2.52 13.90
C TYR A 123 6.17 -3.82 13.11
N VAL A 124 6.08 -3.75 11.80
CA VAL A 124 6.26 -4.90 10.91
C VAL A 124 7.42 -4.66 9.97
N VAL A 125 8.25 -5.67 9.79
CA VAL A 125 9.36 -5.67 8.84
C VAL A 125 9.08 -6.65 7.70
N LEU A 126 9.07 -6.15 6.47
CA LEU A 126 9.03 -6.96 5.26
C LEU A 126 10.41 -7.00 4.60
N GLN A 127 10.83 -8.18 4.18
CA GLN A 127 12.07 -8.38 3.43
C GLN A 127 11.86 -9.29 2.22
N ASN A 128 12.71 -9.07 1.23
CA ASN A 128 12.84 -9.96 0.08
C ASN A 128 14.25 -10.55 0.09
N ALA A 129 14.36 -11.87 -0.06
CA ALA A 129 15.65 -12.55 -0.02
C ALA A 129 16.56 -12.16 -1.19
N ALA A 130 15.98 -11.83 -2.35
CA ALA A 130 16.72 -11.46 -3.56
C ALA A 130 17.10 -9.97 -3.63
N ARG A 131 16.59 -9.13 -2.71
CA ARG A 131 16.82 -7.67 -2.73
C ARG A 131 17.38 -7.18 -1.41
N PRO A 132 18.44 -6.37 -1.38
CA PRO A 132 19.00 -5.82 -0.15
C PRO A 132 18.17 -4.63 0.38
N VAL A 133 16.84 -4.78 0.40
CA VAL A 133 15.88 -3.76 0.83
C VAL A 133 15.01 -4.32 1.93
N SER A 134 14.68 -3.51 2.91
CA SER A 134 13.61 -3.76 3.88
C SER A 134 12.56 -2.68 3.77
N ILE A 135 11.31 -3.06 4.03
CA ILE A 135 10.18 -2.15 4.17
C ILE A 135 9.65 -2.35 5.59
N THR A 136 9.37 -1.25 6.26
CA THR A 136 8.71 -1.29 7.57
C THR A 136 7.41 -0.53 7.54
N LEU A 137 6.45 -1.01 8.30
CA LEU A 137 5.24 -0.30 8.66
C LEU A 137 5.20 -0.19 10.18
N SER A 138 5.22 1.03 10.69
CA SER A 138 5.11 1.31 12.14
C SER A 138 3.93 2.23 12.41
N THR A 139 3.41 2.17 13.65
CA THR A 139 2.54 3.20 14.18
C THR A 139 3.39 4.16 14.99
N ASP A 140 3.32 5.46 14.65
CA ASP A 140 4.07 6.53 15.29
C ASP A 140 3.12 7.63 15.80
N GLN A 141 3.59 8.41 16.75
CA GLN A 141 2.90 9.61 17.22
C GLN A 141 3.61 10.86 16.69
N THR A 142 2.84 11.76 16.11
CA THR A 142 3.34 13.07 15.64
C THR A 142 3.53 14.05 16.81
N ASP A 143 4.20 15.16 16.57
CA ASP A 143 4.38 16.25 17.55
C ASP A 143 3.03 16.81 18.03
N SER A 144 1.99 16.75 17.19
CA SER A 144 0.60 17.13 17.53
C SER A 144 -0.13 16.08 18.37
N LYS A 145 0.55 15.00 18.81
CA LYS A 145 0.00 13.85 19.52
C LYS A 145 -1.06 13.06 18.73
N ARG A 146 -1.09 13.23 17.43
CA ARG A 146 -1.89 12.42 16.51
C ARG A 146 -1.11 11.17 16.14
N HIS A 147 -1.80 10.13 15.71
CA HIS A 147 -1.18 8.88 15.31
C HIS A 147 -1.12 8.77 13.79
N VAL A 148 -0.06 8.18 13.27
CA VAL A 148 0.13 7.90 11.85
C VAL A 148 0.66 6.48 11.67
N VAL A 149 0.43 5.92 10.49
CA VAL A 149 1.20 4.77 10.03
C VAL A 149 2.35 5.30 9.17
N ARG A 150 3.57 4.90 9.54
CA ARG A 150 4.77 5.23 8.77
C ARG A 150 5.22 4.04 7.96
N LEU A 151 5.35 4.25 6.64
CA LEU A 151 6.01 3.33 5.74
C LEU A 151 7.45 3.81 5.53
N THR A 152 8.42 2.91 5.71
CA THR A 152 9.83 3.22 5.46
C THR A 152 10.44 2.17 4.54
N VAL A 153 11.11 2.60 3.49
CA VAL A 153 11.91 1.76 2.59
C VAL A 153 13.39 2.09 2.80
N PHE A 154 14.18 1.11 3.15
CA PHE A 154 15.61 1.32 3.38
C PHE A 154 16.48 0.19 2.86
N VAL A 155 17.72 0.54 2.51
CA VAL A 155 18.73 -0.42 2.04
C VAL A 155 19.36 -1.12 3.25
N ARG A 156 19.32 -2.45 3.25
CA ARG A 156 20.05 -3.24 4.26
C ARG A 156 21.55 -3.09 4.05
N ARG A 157 22.27 -2.87 5.14
CA ARG A 157 23.73 -3.03 5.15
C ARG A 157 24.03 -4.52 5.33
N ASN A 158 24.78 -5.07 4.39
CA ASN A 158 25.34 -6.43 4.53
C ASN A 158 26.46 -6.40 5.54
#